data_85ef2133942feeac9b91c933806ee811
#
_entry.id   85ef2133942feeac9b91c933806ee811
#
_cell.length_a   1.000
_cell.length_b   1.000
_cell.length_c   1.000
_cell.angle_alpha   90.00
_cell.angle_beta   90.00
_cell.angle_gamma   90.00
#
_symmetry.space_group_name_H-M   'P 1'
#
loop_
_entity.id
_entity.type
_entity.pdbx_description
1 polymer ?
#
loop_
_entity_poly.entity_id
_entity_poly.type
_entity_poly.pdbx_seq_one_letter_code
_entity_poly.pdbx_strand_id
1 'polypeptide(L)'
;MLYSTDPLTPEQFLDILNRSTLGERRPIDDPEAIAGMAANADITISAWDGDTLVGVARSVTDFTYCCYLSDLAVDAAWQRQGIGVELMARTQEMLGPQCKLILLAAPAAADYYGHVGFENNPRCWVLARDKRLKR
;
A
#
# COMPACT_ATOMS: atom_id res chain seq x y z
N MET A 1 -15.50 10.16 -7.75
CA MET A 1 -14.43 9.22 -7.33
C MET A 1 -15.08 7.91 -6.89
N LEU A 2 -14.69 6.80 -7.51
CA LEU A 2 -15.15 5.47 -7.13
C LEU A 2 -14.03 4.71 -6.44
N TYR A 3 -14.37 3.92 -5.44
CA TYR A 3 -13.44 3.02 -4.77
C TYR A 3 -13.90 1.58 -4.98
N SER A 4 -12.95 0.68 -5.26
CA SER A 4 -13.23 -0.72 -5.56
C SER A 4 -12.39 -1.64 -4.69
N THR A 5 -12.94 -2.80 -4.34
CA THR A 5 -12.21 -3.88 -3.67
C THR A 5 -11.77 -4.97 -4.63
N ASP A 6 -12.01 -4.80 -5.94
CA ASP A 6 -11.59 -5.78 -6.94
C ASP A 6 -10.07 -5.82 -7.07
N PRO A 7 -9.49 -7.00 -7.32
CA PRO A 7 -8.06 -7.10 -7.59
C PRO A 7 -7.65 -6.28 -8.80
N LEU A 8 -6.43 -5.76 -8.78
CA LEU A 8 -5.83 -5.12 -9.95
C LEU A 8 -5.08 -6.17 -10.78
N THR A 9 -5.06 -5.99 -12.09
CA THR A 9 -4.15 -6.75 -12.94
C THR A 9 -2.71 -6.31 -12.68
N PRO A 10 -1.70 -7.15 -12.99
CA PRO A 10 -0.31 -6.73 -12.89
C PRO A 10 -0.01 -5.44 -13.66
N GLU A 11 -0.60 -5.27 -14.84
CA GLU A 11 -0.42 -4.09 -15.67
C GLU A 11 -0.97 -2.83 -15.00
N GLN A 12 -2.17 -2.92 -14.41
CA GLN A 12 -2.77 -1.82 -13.67
C GLN A 12 -1.93 -1.45 -12.46
N PHE A 13 -1.46 -2.46 -11.71
CA PHE A 13 -0.64 -2.25 -10.53
C PHE A 13 0.69 -1.58 -10.89
N LEU A 14 1.38 -2.09 -11.91
CA LEU A 14 2.62 -1.49 -12.40
C LEU A 14 2.42 -0.04 -12.83
N ASP A 15 1.33 0.24 -13.54
CA ASP A 15 1.02 1.57 -14.02
C ASP A 15 0.86 2.57 -12.88
N ILE A 16 0.07 2.23 -11.84
CA ILE A 16 -0.13 3.16 -10.73
C ILE A 16 1.14 3.32 -9.88
N LEU A 17 1.95 2.27 -9.72
CA LEU A 17 3.25 2.40 -9.06
C LEU A 17 4.11 3.44 -9.75
N ASN A 18 4.17 3.41 -11.08
CA ASN A 18 4.99 4.34 -11.85
C ASN A 18 4.44 5.76 -11.82
N ARG A 19 3.12 5.93 -11.86
CA ARG A 19 2.51 7.26 -11.84
C ARG A 19 2.50 7.93 -10.47
N SER A 20 2.68 7.14 -9.40
CA SER A 20 2.67 7.62 -8.02
C SER A 20 4.05 7.95 -7.46
N THR A 21 5.13 7.67 -8.16
CA THR A 21 6.51 7.68 -7.69
C THR A 21 6.91 6.53 -6.78
N LEU A 22 5.96 5.76 -6.25
CA LEU A 22 6.28 4.59 -5.41
C LEU A 22 7.07 3.53 -6.18
N GLY A 23 6.95 3.50 -7.50
CA GLY A 23 7.70 2.60 -8.36
C GLY A 23 9.22 2.70 -8.21
N GLU A 24 9.74 3.87 -7.79
CA GLU A 24 11.16 4.06 -7.51
C GLU A 24 11.67 3.14 -6.38
N ARG A 25 10.76 2.64 -5.55
CA ARG A 25 11.05 1.81 -4.39
C ARG A 25 10.43 0.42 -4.51
N ARG A 26 10.12 -0.02 -5.71
CA ARG A 26 9.47 -1.32 -5.98
C ARG A 26 10.18 -2.01 -7.13
N PRO A 27 10.08 -3.35 -7.24
CA PRO A 27 10.77 -4.13 -8.28
C PRO A 27 10.04 -4.05 -9.64
N ILE A 28 9.91 -2.84 -10.18
CA ILE A 28 9.14 -2.58 -11.40
C ILE A 28 9.73 -3.24 -12.66
N ASP A 29 11.01 -3.62 -12.61
CA ASP A 29 11.68 -4.30 -13.72
C ASP A 29 11.54 -5.83 -13.66
N ASP A 30 10.85 -6.34 -12.64
CA ASP A 30 10.63 -7.77 -12.43
C ASP A 30 9.14 -8.10 -12.58
N PRO A 31 8.70 -8.56 -13.77
CA PRO A 31 7.28 -8.87 -14.00
C PRO A 31 6.72 -9.94 -13.09
N GLU A 32 7.52 -10.95 -12.71
CA GLU A 32 7.07 -12.01 -11.80
C GLU A 32 6.83 -11.45 -10.39
N ALA A 33 7.68 -10.55 -9.92
CA ALA A 33 7.50 -9.90 -8.63
C ALA A 33 6.22 -9.05 -8.62
N ILE A 34 6.01 -8.24 -9.63
CA ILE A 34 4.80 -7.41 -9.76
C ILE A 34 3.54 -8.28 -9.82
N ALA A 35 3.57 -9.34 -10.61
CA ALA A 35 2.43 -10.27 -10.69
C ALA A 35 2.16 -10.96 -9.36
N GLY A 36 3.21 -11.38 -8.65
CA GLY A 36 3.08 -12.00 -7.32
C GLY A 36 2.51 -11.05 -6.28
N MET A 37 2.95 -9.80 -6.29
CA MET A 37 2.41 -8.76 -5.39
C MET A 37 0.93 -8.53 -5.65
N ALA A 38 0.53 -8.38 -6.90
CA ALA A 38 -0.87 -8.14 -7.27
C ALA A 38 -1.76 -9.34 -6.92
N ALA A 39 -1.28 -10.55 -7.19
CA ALA A 39 -2.07 -11.78 -7.02
C ALA A 39 -2.23 -12.18 -5.55
N ASN A 40 -1.26 -11.89 -4.69
CA ASN A 40 -1.23 -12.38 -3.31
C ASN A 40 -1.64 -11.31 -2.27
N ALA A 41 -2.19 -10.20 -2.70
CA ALA A 41 -2.77 -9.23 -1.78
C ALA A 41 -4.04 -9.80 -1.14
N ASP A 42 -4.18 -9.63 0.17
CA ASP A 42 -5.41 -10.01 0.87
C ASP A 42 -6.48 -8.90 0.76
N ILE A 43 -6.04 -7.65 0.75
CA ILE A 43 -6.90 -6.49 0.52
C ILE A 43 -6.26 -5.61 -0.54
N THR A 44 -7.07 -5.27 -1.55
CA THR A 44 -6.72 -4.24 -2.52
C THR A 44 -7.87 -3.25 -2.56
N ILE A 45 -7.61 -1.99 -2.22
CA ILE A 45 -8.57 -0.90 -2.40
C ILE A 45 -8.02 -0.01 -3.52
N SER A 46 -8.82 0.22 -4.55
CA SER A 46 -8.40 1.09 -5.66
C SER A 46 -9.35 2.28 -5.80
N ALA A 47 -8.78 3.40 -6.21
CA ALA A 47 -9.51 4.65 -6.43
C ALA A 47 -9.51 4.98 -7.91
N TRP A 48 -10.68 5.35 -8.43
CA TRP A 48 -10.92 5.56 -9.85
C TRP A 48 -11.61 6.89 -10.12
N ASP A 49 -11.11 7.62 -11.10
CA ASP A 49 -11.80 8.74 -11.70
C ASP A 49 -12.29 8.27 -13.07
N GLY A 50 -13.58 7.92 -13.17
CA GLY A 50 -14.09 7.25 -14.38
C GLY A 50 -13.33 5.95 -14.63
N ASP A 51 -12.70 5.83 -15.78
CA ASP A 51 -11.91 4.67 -16.17
C ASP A 51 -10.42 4.80 -15.79
N THR A 52 -10.03 5.88 -15.12
CA THR A 52 -8.64 6.14 -14.76
C THR A 52 -8.36 5.69 -13.33
N LEU A 53 -7.44 4.78 -13.16
CA LEU A 53 -6.94 4.37 -11.85
C LEU A 53 -6.05 5.48 -11.29
N VAL A 54 -6.40 6.03 -10.13
CA VAL A 54 -5.69 7.16 -9.54
C VAL A 54 -5.03 6.84 -8.20
N GLY A 55 -5.35 5.69 -7.60
CA GLY A 55 -4.71 5.29 -6.34
C GLY A 55 -4.97 3.85 -5.98
N VAL A 56 -4.13 3.30 -5.09
CA VAL A 56 -4.27 1.95 -4.57
C VAL A 56 -3.69 1.84 -3.16
N ALA A 57 -4.35 1.05 -2.32
CA ALA A 57 -3.80 0.53 -1.08
C ALA A 57 -3.80 -1.00 -1.18
N ARG A 58 -2.63 -1.62 -1.02
CA ARG A 58 -2.47 -3.07 -1.09
C ARG A 58 -1.94 -3.58 0.24
N SER A 59 -2.64 -4.56 0.82
CA SER A 59 -2.30 -5.08 2.16
C SER A 59 -2.24 -6.60 2.19
N VAL A 60 -1.42 -7.11 3.10
CA VAL A 60 -1.35 -8.53 3.47
C VAL A 60 -1.78 -8.63 4.92
N THR A 61 -2.75 -9.49 5.23
CA THR A 61 -3.38 -9.48 6.55
C THR A 61 -4.05 -10.82 6.88
N ASP A 62 -4.14 -11.11 8.19
CA ASP A 62 -5.01 -12.17 8.72
C ASP A 62 -6.41 -11.64 9.06
N PHE A 63 -6.68 -10.35 8.83
CA PHE A 63 -7.95 -9.67 9.15
C PHE A 63 -8.26 -9.58 10.64
N THR A 64 -7.54 -10.29 11.47
CA THR A 64 -7.87 -10.48 12.90
C THR A 64 -6.92 -9.73 13.82
N TYR A 65 -5.62 -9.82 13.58
CA TYR A 65 -4.64 -9.25 14.51
C TYR A 65 -3.66 -8.28 13.87
N CYS A 66 -3.27 -8.48 12.63
CA CYS A 66 -2.30 -7.59 11.98
C CYS A 66 -2.61 -7.43 10.50
N CYS A 67 -2.39 -6.22 10.01
CA CYS A 67 -2.50 -5.88 8.60
C CYS A 67 -1.26 -5.07 8.21
N TYR A 68 -0.47 -5.60 7.28
CA TYR A 68 0.64 -4.86 6.72
C TYR A 68 0.20 -4.17 5.45
N LEU A 69 0.07 -2.84 5.52
CA LEU A 69 -0.20 -1.99 4.36
C LEU A 69 1.13 -1.82 3.61
N SER A 70 1.33 -2.67 2.61
CA SER A 70 2.59 -2.75 1.89
C SER A 70 2.77 -1.61 0.89
N ASP A 71 1.69 -1.23 0.22
CA ASP A 71 1.74 -0.19 -0.81
C ASP A 71 0.57 0.77 -0.64
N LEU A 72 0.87 2.05 -0.53
CA LEU A 72 -0.09 3.13 -0.63
C LEU A 72 0.42 4.08 -1.72
N ALA A 73 -0.27 4.12 -2.84
CA ALA A 73 0.17 4.86 -4.00
C ALA A 73 -0.98 5.71 -4.55
N VAL A 74 -0.72 7.00 -4.74
CA VAL A 74 -1.67 7.93 -5.37
C VAL A 74 -0.94 8.60 -6.52
N ASP A 75 -1.56 8.63 -7.70
CA ASP A 75 -1.03 9.33 -8.86
C ASP A 75 -0.54 10.72 -8.47
N ALA A 76 0.66 11.10 -8.91
CA ALA A 76 1.27 12.38 -8.54
C ALA A 76 0.39 13.59 -8.85
N ALA A 77 -0.42 13.51 -9.91
CA ALA A 77 -1.36 14.57 -10.28
C ALA A 77 -2.60 14.63 -9.38
N TRP A 78 -2.84 13.61 -8.54
CA TRP A 78 -4.02 13.47 -7.70
C TRP A 78 -3.71 13.53 -6.20
N GLN A 79 -2.47 13.80 -5.83
CA GLN A 79 -2.07 13.91 -4.42
C GLN A 79 -2.68 15.13 -3.74
N ARG A 80 -2.70 15.10 -2.40
CA ARG A 80 -3.22 16.19 -1.55
C ARG A 80 -4.73 16.44 -1.71
N GLN A 81 -5.48 15.42 -2.09
CA GLN A 81 -6.94 15.49 -2.25
C GLN A 81 -7.69 14.53 -1.33
N GLY A 82 -6.99 13.93 -0.35
CA GLY A 82 -7.59 13.00 0.61
C GLY A 82 -7.75 11.57 0.11
N ILE A 83 -7.26 11.24 -1.07
CA ILE A 83 -7.41 9.89 -1.64
C ILE A 83 -6.65 8.86 -0.80
N GLY A 84 -5.42 9.18 -0.40
CA GLY A 84 -4.61 8.26 0.41
C GLY A 84 -5.27 7.93 1.75
N VAL A 85 -5.82 8.92 2.44
CA VAL A 85 -6.54 8.71 3.69
C VAL A 85 -7.78 7.85 3.48
N GLU A 86 -8.54 8.10 2.42
CA GLU A 86 -9.74 7.32 2.11
C GLU A 86 -9.39 5.87 1.79
N LEU A 87 -8.32 5.63 1.04
CA LEU A 87 -7.84 4.27 0.77
C LEU A 87 -7.50 3.53 2.07
N MET A 88 -6.81 4.19 2.99
CA MET A 88 -6.46 3.61 4.29
C MET A 88 -7.69 3.39 5.17
N ALA A 89 -8.62 4.33 5.19
CA ALA A 89 -9.86 4.20 5.96
C ALA A 89 -10.68 2.99 5.48
N ARG A 90 -10.80 2.81 4.18
CA ARG A 90 -11.50 1.66 3.61
C ARG A 90 -10.78 0.34 3.87
N THR A 91 -9.46 0.35 3.90
CA THR A 91 -8.69 -0.82 4.33
C THR A 91 -9.00 -1.15 5.79
N GLN A 92 -8.97 -0.17 6.67
CA GLN A 92 -9.23 -0.37 8.09
C GLN A 92 -10.65 -0.90 8.36
N GLU A 93 -11.62 -0.46 7.60
CA GLU A 93 -13.01 -0.93 7.72
C GLU A 93 -13.17 -2.44 7.48
N MET A 94 -12.24 -3.06 6.77
CA MET A 94 -12.26 -4.51 6.50
C MET A 94 -11.62 -5.33 7.61
N LEU A 95 -11.03 -4.69 8.62
CA LEU A 95 -10.26 -5.36 9.67
C LEU A 95 -11.11 -5.56 10.92
N GLY A 96 -10.85 -6.64 11.64
CA GLY A 96 -11.49 -6.92 12.91
C GLY A 96 -11.02 -5.99 14.05
N PRO A 97 -11.70 -6.00 15.19
CA PRO A 97 -11.44 -5.03 16.27
C PRO A 97 -10.09 -5.18 16.96
N GLN A 98 -9.41 -6.31 16.80
CA GLN A 98 -8.09 -6.55 17.38
C GLN A 98 -6.97 -6.31 16.36
N CYS A 99 -7.30 -5.94 15.11
CA CYS A 99 -6.34 -5.86 14.01
C CYS A 99 -5.79 -4.45 13.88
N LYS A 100 -4.47 -4.32 13.95
CA LYS A 100 -3.80 -3.03 13.76
C LYS A 100 -3.24 -2.91 12.35
N LEU A 101 -3.17 -1.69 11.87
CA LEU A 101 -2.61 -1.36 10.57
C LEU A 101 -1.14 -0.95 10.75
N ILE A 102 -0.23 -1.62 10.04
CA ILE A 102 1.20 -1.40 10.14
C ILE A 102 1.73 -1.06 8.76
N LEU A 103 2.67 -0.11 8.69
CA LEU A 103 3.32 0.22 7.42
C LEU A 103 4.76 0.67 7.65
N LEU A 104 5.54 0.65 6.58
CA LEU A 104 6.85 1.29 6.51
C LEU A 104 6.74 2.46 5.54
N ALA A 105 6.93 3.67 6.05
CA ALA A 105 6.81 4.88 5.25
C ALA A 105 8.00 5.02 4.28
N ALA A 106 7.71 5.45 3.03
CA ALA A 106 8.76 5.93 2.15
C ALA A 106 9.40 7.17 2.80
N PRO A 107 10.71 7.41 2.61
CA PRO A 107 11.37 8.54 3.27
C PRO A 107 10.70 9.89 3.05
N ALA A 108 10.21 10.15 1.84
CA ALA A 108 9.54 11.40 1.51
C ALA A 108 8.17 11.56 2.20
N ALA A 109 7.57 10.46 2.69
CA ALA A 109 6.27 10.46 3.35
C ALA A 109 6.38 10.19 4.86
N ALA A 110 7.59 10.18 5.41
CA ALA A 110 7.82 9.75 6.80
C ALA A 110 7.01 10.56 7.82
N ASP A 111 6.82 11.85 7.58
CA ASP A 111 6.09 12.73 8.51
C ASP A 111 4.58 12.74 8.29
N TYR A 112 4.11 12.21 7.16
CA TYR A 112 2.70 12.27 6.80
C TYR A 112 1.81 11.45 7.74
N TYR A 113 2.27 10.27 8.12
CA TYR A 113 1.41 9.30 8.82
C TYR A 113 1.07 9.73 10.25
N GLY A 114 1.95 10.48 10.91
CA GLY A 114 1.63 11.06 12.21
C GLY A 114 0.45 12.02 12.16
N HIS A 115 0.31 12.77 11.06
CA HIS A 115 -0.79 13.72 10.88
C HIS A 115 -2.16 13.04 10.71
N VAL A 116 -2.18 11.78 10.30
CA VAL A 116 -3.43 11.04 10.10
C VAL A 116 -3.69 9.97 11.18
N GLY A 117 -2.92 10.00 12.27
CA GLY A 117 -3.22 9.22 13.45
C GLY A 117 -2.31 8.02 13.73
N PHE A 118 -1.32 7.76 12.86
CA PHE A 118 -0.36 6.69 13.13
C PHE A 118 0.66 7.13 14.18
N GLU A 119 1.11 6.17 14.97
CA GLU A 119 2.21 6.35 15.91
C GLU A 119 3.47 5.66 15.38
N ASN A 120 4.61 6.32 15.51
CA ASN A 120 5.89 5.74 15.16
C ASN A 120 6.25 4.62 16.15
N ASN A 121 6.71 3.48 15.66
CA ASN A 121 7.11 2.37 16.53
C ASN A 121 8.62 2.13 16.41
N PRO A 122 9.41 2.49 17.43
CA PRO A 122 10.86 2.29 17.39
C PRO A 122 11.29 0.82 17.50
N ARG A 123 10.35 -0.10 17.77
CA ARG A 123 10.60 -1.53 17.88
C ARG A 123 10.44 -2.27 16.56
N CYS A 124 10.26 -1.55 15.43
CA CYS A 124 10.17 -2.17 14.12
C CYS A 124 11.54 -2.67 13.67
N TRP A 125 11.61 -3.94 13.26
CA TRP A 125 12.83 -4.58 12.78
C TRP A 125 12.61 -5.13 11.38
N VAL A 126 13.54 -4.87 10.48
CA VAL A 126 13.47 -5.32 9.09
C VAL A 126 14.75 -6.07 8.73
N LEU A 127 14.61 -7.30 8.23
CA LEU A 127 15.69 -8.01 7.59
C LEU A 127 15.60 -7.78 6.09
N ALA A 128 16.59 -7.09 5.52
CA ALA A 128 16.57 -6.80 4.08
C ALA A 128 16.66 -8.09 3.25
N ARG A 129 16.09 -8.05 2.03
CA ARG A 129 15.99 -9.21 1.16
C ARG A 129 17.34 -9.86 0.79
N ASP A 130 18.42 -9.08 0.80
CA ASP A 130 19.78 -9.54 0.48
C ASP A 130 20.56 -10.01 1.70
N LYS A 131 19.95 -10.01 2.87
CA LYS A 131 20.58 -10.44 4.12
C LYS A 131 20.06 -11.79 4.58
N ARG A 132 20.87 -12.47 5.38
CA ARG A 132 20.49 -13.74 6.03
C ARG A 132 20.62 -13.57 7.53
N LEU A 133 19.78 -14.32 8.27
CA LEU A 133 19.87 -14.34 9.72
C LEU A 133 21.26 -14.85 10.14
N LYS A 134 21.82 -14.19 11.13
CA LYS A 134 23.05 -14.67 11.81
C LYS A 134 22.62 -15.71 12.84
N ARG A 135 23.37 -16.83 12.90
CA ARG A 135 23.10 -17.90 13.86
C ARG A 135 24.21 -18.07 14.85
#